data_9b4cf3a35b849352ca920df50eb2f7e1
#
_entry.id   9b4cf3a35b849352ca920df50eb2f7e1
#
_cell.length_a   1.000
_cell.length_b   1.000
_cell.length_c   1.000
_cell.angle_alpha   90.00
_cell.angle_beta   90.00
_cell.angle_gamma   90.00
#
_symmetry.space_group_name_H-M   'P 1'
#
loop_
_entity.id
_entity.type
_entity.pdbx_description
1 polymer ?
#
loop_
_entity_poly.entity_id
_entity_poly.type
_entity_poly.pdbx_seq_one_letter_code
_entity_poly.pdbx_strand_id
1 'polypeptide(L)'
;MNYRLKKKSTFFIILLTYILTLTVPLIVLFQFMFPKLEKELSSQLEESLQSEVAVNASHFNDIIVTLNNYALSLTENSTLSTNVLNNDTPLNRFIITEEFSKIINSRNELTFLFLYNKSFQRYYANNTSYPAEWMNSSSTSALYYPAFSSAELKEFCDNINAFTILEQKKVLFQGEYLNCLTIALPVQKTDFVLLALLPVDTIISTYTDNGTVLVINNEDQIIGGTLTLEKSSYDDICFFNFIRNNTVQQRSINGIRYLLHQADINLDGFRIISIYKYDSAMRPFHILYQQTALRCSAIFIIGFLLISGSLLFTYLPLKRIKKELLSSNTELQSLDSLNDWNIISVSIRHLNNRNFIMSEQLNQLQRMAQELFLCRYLYGDIRNEQSIIEMANIYTLFIHDYVTCIAFSSLSEQPFANKFITELKERFYRLTFHNAATATVSCYFVETLRSAEIILILFYDDPQELQPFLQIVNSLEDTIHAGIGSQEPLNNPS
;
A
#
# COMPACT_ATOMS: atom_id res chain seq x y z
N MET A 1 -34.68 0.28 58.01
CA MET A 1 -34.81 -0.04 56.57
C MET A 1 -33.83 0.74 55.67
N ASN A 2 -33.37 1.92 56.06
CA ASN A 2 -32.45 2.76 55.25
C ASN A 2 -30.98 2.28 55.20
N TYR A 3 -30.54 1.43 56.13
CA TYR A 3 -29.14 0.97 56.18
C TYR A 3 -28.75 -0.09 55.10
N ARG A 4 -29.72 -0.90 54.67
CA ARG A 4 -29.50 -1.89 53.59
C ARG A 4 -29.41 -1.29 52.21
N LEU A 5 -30.04 -0.13 51.97
CA LEU A 5 -30.01 0.58 50.72
C LEU A 5 -28.68 1.32 50.49
N LYS A 6 -28.04 1.86 51.56
CA LYS A 6 -26.71 2.52 51.48
C LYS A 6 -25.59 1.53 51.10
N LYS A 7 -25.67 0.28 51.57
CA LYS A 7 -24.67 -0.77 51.29
C LYS A 7 -24.74 -1.31 49.87
N LYS A 8 -25.94 -1.36 49.26
CA LYS A 8 -26.12 -1.68 47.84
C LYS A 8 -25.63 -0.55 46.93
N SER A 9 -25.73 0.70 47.38
CA SER A 9 -25.26 1.87 46.64
C SER A 9 -23.76 1.88 46.38
N THR A 10 -22.93 1.51 47.34
CA THR A 10 -21.45 1.54 47.21
C THR A 10 -20.94 0.47 46.24
N PHE A 11 -21.47 -0.75 46.32
CA PHE A 11 -21.15 -1.80 45.37
C PHE A 11 -21.60 -1.41 43.94
N PHE A 12 -22.78 -0.84 43.84
CA PHE A 12 -23.32 -0.38 42.54
C PHE A 12 -22.52 0.77 41.95
N ILE A 13 -22.04 1.71 42.78
CA ILE A 13 -21.19 2.83 42.34
C ILE A 13 -19.84 2.30 41.83
N ILE A 14 -19.23 1.33 42.52
CA ILE A 14 -17.99 0.71 42.10
C ILE A 14 -18.17 -0.05 40.78
N LEU A 15 -19.23 -0.87 40.72
CA LEU A 15 -19.56 -1.59 39.47
C LEU A 15 -19.82 -0.63 38.32
N LEU A 16 -20.57 0.45 38.58
CA LEU A 16 -20.87 1.48 37.57
C LEU A 16 -19.61 2.20 37.09
N THR A 17 -18.68 2.55 38.02
CA THR A 17 -17.40 3.17 37.65
C THR A 17 -16.52 2.24 36.81
N TYR A 18 -16.46 0.94 37.14
CA TYR A 18 -15.73 -0.02 36.32
C TYR A 18 -16.36 -0.23 34.94
N ILE A 19 -17.70 -0.32 34.87
CA ILE A 19 -18.41 -0.37 33.59
C ILE A 19 -18.13 0.89 32.79
N LEU A 20 -18.16 2.06 33.40
CA LEU A 20 -17.93 3.34 32.74
C LEU A 20 -16.49 3.45 32.21
N THR A 21 -15.50 3.05 33.00
CA THR A 21 -14.09 3.03 32.59
C THR A 21 -13.79 2.05 31.47
N LEU A 22 -14.57 0.97 31.34
CA LEU A 22 -14.44 0.01 30.26
C LEU A 22 -15.24 0.44 29.00
N THR A 23 -16.42 1.04 29.19
CA THR A 23 -17.30 1.42 28.06
C THR A 23 -16.90 2.74 27.41
N VAL A 24 -16.41 3.73 28.18
CA VAL A 24 -16.06 5.06 27.63
C VAL A 24 -14.94 4.96 26.57
N PRO A 25 -13.80 4.26 26.78
CA PRO A 25 -12.78 4.10 25.74
C PRO A 25 -13.32 3.39 24.49
N LEU A 26 -14.22 2.40 24.67
CA LEU A 26 -14.85 1.69 23.56
C LEU A 26 -15.77 2.60 22.75
N ILE A 27 -16.60 3.40 23.45
CA ILE A 27 -17.47 4.39 22.79
C ILE A 27 -16.62 5.42 22.03
N VAL A 28 -15.54 5.93 22.63
CA VAL A 28 -14.62 6.86 21.98
C VAL A 28 -13.99 6.22 20.74
N LEU A 29 -13.55 4.97 20.84
CA LEU A 29 -12.97 4.22 19.73
C LEU A 29 -13.98 4.06 18.59
N PHE A 30 -15.22 3.64 18.89
CA PHE A 30 -16.27 3.43 17.88
C PHE A 30 -16.86 4.72 17.32
N GLN A 31 -17.04 5.77 18.14
CA GLN A 31 -17.67 7.02 17.69
C GLN A 31 -16.70 7.99 17.02
N PHE A 32 -15.42 7.97 17.40
CA PHE A 32 -14.47 8.96 16.89
C PHE A 32 -13.39 8.33 16.02
N MET A 33 -12.84 7.20 16.42
CA MET A 33 -11.71 6.61 15.71
C MET A 33 -12.13 5.90 14.43
N PHE A 34 -13.20 5.11 14.46
CA PHE A 34 -13.66 4.39 13.27
C PHE A 34 -14.20 5.31 12.17
N PRO A 35 -15.04 6.33 12.44
CA PRO A 35 -15.45 7.26 11.39
C PRO A 35 -14.28 8.07 10.82
N LYS A 36 -13.30 8.41 11.66
CA LYS A 36 -12.08 9.08 11.18
C LYS A 36 -11.26 8.17 10.27
N LEU A 37 -11.11 6.89 10.66
CA LEU A 37 -10.41 5.90 9.86
C LEU A 37 -11.13 5.62 8.54
N GLU A 38 -12.46 5.51 8.56
CA GLU A 38 -13.29 5.35 7.36
C GLU A 38 -13.09 6.53 6.40
N LYS A 39 -13.13 7.74 6.91
CA LYS A 39 -12.90 8.96 6.12
C LYS A 39 -11.48 9.00 5.54
N GLU A 40 -10.48 8.67 6.34
CA GLU A 40 -9.09 8.62 5.90
C GLU A 40 -8.88 7.56 4.81
N LEU A 41 -9.45 6.37 5.02
CA LEU A 41 -9.37 5.28 4.05
C LEU A 41 -10.12 5.61 2.76
N SER A 42 -11.28 6.27 2.87
CA SER A 42 -12.02 6.77 1.71
C SER A 42 -11.19 7.79 0.92
N SER A 43 -10.54 8.73 1.62
CA SER A 43 -9.65 9.71 0.99
C SER A 43 -8.44 9.07 0.31
N GLN A 44 -7.81 8.08 0.96
CA GLN A 44 -6.69 7.33 0.37
C GLN A 44 -7.14 6.50 -0.84
N LEU A 45 -8.34 5.91 -0.77
CA LEU A 45 -8.92 5.20 -1.90
C LEU A 45 -9.16 6.15 -3.07
N GLU A 46 -9.76 7.31 -2.83
CA GLU A 46 -9.99 8.34 -3.85
C GLU A 46 -8.68 8.79 -4.51
N GLU A 47 -7.65 9.06 -3.72
CA GLU A 47 -6.32 9.45 -4.20
C GLU A 47 -5.66 8.33 -5.02
N SER A 48 -5.75 7.09 -4.55
CA SER A 48 -5.25 5.90 -5.28
C SER A 48 -5.94 5.73 -6.62
N LEU A 49 -7.28 5.86 -6.66
CA LEU A 49 -8.07 5.75 -7.88
C LEU A 49 -7.78 6.91 -8.85
N GLN A 50 -7.60 8.12 -8.34
CA GLN A 50 -7.19 9.27 -9.13
C GLN A 50 -5.81 9.05 -9.77
N SER A 51 -4.86 8.52 -9.00
CA SER A 51 -3.53 8.17 -9.50
C SER A 51 -3.60 7.09 -10.60
N GLU A 52 -4.43 6.06 -10.41
CA GLU A 52 -4.63 4.99 -11.40
C GLU A 52 -5.17 5.55 -12.72
N VAL A 53 -6.18 6.43 -12.68
CA VAL A 53 -6.73 7.05 -13.87
C VAL A 53 -5.69 7.92 -14.57
N ALA A 54 -4.89 8.69 -13.81
CA ALA A 54 -3.83 9.52 -14.37
C ALA A 54 -2.73 8.67 -15.03
N VAL A 55 -2.37 7.52 -14.44
CA VAL A 55 -1.40 6.58 -15.02
C VAL A 55 -1.94 6.01 -16.35
N ASN A 56 -3.21 5.57 -16.39
CA ASN A 56 -3.82 5.05 -17.60
C ASN A 56 -3.91 6.13 -18.70
N ALA A 57 -4.24 7.37 -18.34
CA ALA A 57 -4.26 8.49 -19.27
C ALA A 57 -2.86 8.81 -19.83
N SER A 58 -1.85 8.83 -18.97
CA SER A 58 -0.46 8.99 -19.38
C SER A 58 -0.01 7.87 -20.32
N HIS A 59 -0.31 6.62 -19.96
CA HIS A 59 0.04 5.47 -20.79
C HIS A 59 -0.62 5.52 -22.18
N PHE A 60 -1.89 5.89 -22.23
CA PHE A 60 -2.58 6.05 -23.52
C PHE A 60 -1.98 7.21 -24.34
N ASN A 61 -1.62 8.33 -23.70
CA ASN A 61 -0.90 9.43 -24.35
C ASN A 61 0.45 8.97 -24.91
N ASP A 62 1.20 8.16 -24.19
CA ASP A 62 2.48 7.62 -24.64
C ASP A 62 2.31 6.73 -25.88
N ILE A 63 1.23 5.93 -25.91
CA ILE A 63 0.87 5.14 -27.09
C ILE A 63 0.61 6.06 -28.28
N ILE A 64 -0.18 7.12 -28.11
CA ILE A 64 -0.52 8.08 -29.19
C ILE A 64 0.73 8.80 -29.68
N VAL A 65 1.58 9.27 -28.77
CA VAL A 65 2.86 9.91 -29.11
C VAL A 65 3.75 8.93 -29.90
N THR A 66 3.78 7.68 -29.50
CA THR A 66 4.55 6.63 -30.17
C THR A 66 4.01 6.38 -31.58
N LEU A 67 2.68 6.32 -31.77
CA LEU A 67 2.07 6.16 -33.09
C LEU A 67 2.36 7.37 -34.00
N ASN A 68 2.28 8.60 -33.49
CA ASN A 68 2.65 9.80 -34.20
C ASN A 68 4.13 9.78 -34.64
N ASN A 69 5.03 9.35 -33.74
CA ASN A 69 6.45 9.21 -34.04
C ASN A 69 6.69 8.15 -35.14
N TYR A 70 5.92 7.06 -35.16
CA TYR A 70 5.98 6.06 -36.22
C TYR A 70 5.51 6.64 -37.55
N ALA A 71 4.40 7.39 -37.60
CA ALA A 71 3.93 8.05 -38.78
C ALA A 71 4.97 9.07 -39.31
N LEU A 72 5.61 9.84 -38.43
CA LEU A 72 6.69 10.75 -38.80
C LEU A 72 7.93 9.99 -39.31
N SER A 73 8.34 8.92 -38.65
CA SER A 73 9.48 8.10 -39.10
C SER A 73 9.28 7.52 -40.49
N LEU A 74 8.04 7.18 -40.86
CA LEU A 74 7.71 6.74 -42.22
C LEU A 74 7.90 7.86 -43.24
N THR A 75 7.60 9.12 -42.89
CA THR A 75 7.78 10.28 -43.83
C THR A 75 9.23 10.72 -43.97
N GLU A 76 10.02 10.57 -42.90
CA GLU A 76 11.43 10.99 -42.85
C GLU A 76 12.40 9.91 -43.33
N ASN A 77 11.91 8.70 -43.59
CA ASN A 77 12.74 7.57 -43.99
C ASN A 77 13.28 7.77 -45.43
N SER A 78 14.58 7.96 -45.57
CA SER A 78 15.25 8.16 -46.86
C SER A 78 15.11 6.98 -47.82
N THR A 79 14.90 5.77 -47.32
CA THR A 79 14.71 4.55 -48.12
C THR A 79 13.32 4.53 -48.77
N LEU A 80 12.31 5.15 -48.11
CA LEU A 80 10.96 5.31 -48.61
C LEU A 80 10.86 6.56 -49.48
N SER A 81 11.68 6.61 -50.52
CA SER A 81 11.63 7.73 -51.48
C SER A 81 10.27 7.81 -52.21
N THR A 82 9.94 8.98 -52.74
CA THR A 82 8.70 9.23 -53.49
C THR A 82 8.49 8.20 -54.62
N ASN A 83 9.58 7.74 -55.26
CA ASN A 83 9.49 6.70 -56.27
C ASN A 83 9.08 5.34 -55.74
N VAL A 84 9.53 4.97 -54.52
CA VAL A 84 9.15 3.73 -53.85
C VAL A 84 7.70 3.79 -53.41
N LEU A 85 7.27 4.95 -52.87
CA LEU A 85 5.92 5.13 -52.37
C LEU A 85 4.85 5.25 -53.48
N ASN A 86 5.22 5.74 -54.67
CA ASN A 86 4.28 6.00 -55.75
C ASN A 86 4.22 4.91 -56.86
N ASN A 87 4.96 3.82 -56.72
CA ASN A 87 4.99 2.72 -57.67
C ASN A 87 4.76 1.36 -57.02
N ASP A 88 3.69 0.65 -57.38
CA ASP A 88 3.32 -0.66 -56.82
C ASP A 88 4.09 -1.81 -57.53
N THR A 89 5.40 -1.83 -57.38
CA THR A 89 6.23 -2.96 -57.89
C THR A 89 6.48 -3.96 -56.76
N PRO A 90 6.73 -5.28 -57.08
CA PRO A 90 7.06 -6.27 -56.06
C PRO A 90 8.28 -5.86 -55.19
N LEU A 91 9.27 -5.19 -55.80
CA LEU A 91 10.44 -4.69 -55.09
C LEU A 91 10.07 -3.58 -54.12
N ASN A 92 9.26 -2.62 -54.53
CA ASN A 92 8.82 -1.51 -53.69
C ASN A 92 7.95 -2.02 -52.51
N ARG A 93 7.07 -3.00 -52.77
CA ARG A 93 6.30 -3.68 -51.71
C ARG A 93 7.21 -4.30 -50.67
N PHE A 94 8.27 -4.99 -51.10
CA PHE A 94 9.25 -5.58 -50.23
C PHE A 94 9.96 -4.51 -49.37
N ILE A 95 10.43 -3.42 -50.01
CA ILE A 95 11.11 -2.31 -49.31
C ILE A 95 10.19 -1.69 -48.26
N ILE A 96 8.93 -1.38 -48.62
CA ILE A 96 7.96 -0.79 -47.70
C ILE A 96 7.69 -1.75 -46.53
N THR A 97 7.50 -3.03 -46.82
CA THR A 97 7.26 -4.06 -45.77
C THR A 97 8.44 -4.19 -44.83
N GLU A 98 9.69 -4.21 -45.37
CA GLU A 98 10.89 -4.32 -44.57
C GLU A 98 11.08 -3.10 -43.67
N GLU A 99 10.96 -1.88 -44.18
CA GLU A 99 11.11 -0.66 -43.41
C GLU A 99 10.00 -0.52 -42.36
N PHE A 100 8.76 -0.87 -42.71
CA PHE A 100 7.65 -0.90 -41.74
C PHE A 100 7.87 -1.93 -40.65
N SER A 101 8.40 -3.12 -40.97
CA SER A 101 8.75 -4.16 -40.00
C SER A 101 9.86 -3.73 -39.04
N LYS A 102 10.83 -2.93 -39.51
CA LYS A 102 11.86 -2.37 -38.63
C LYS A 102 11.24 -1.44 -37.59
N ILE A 103 10.26 -0.64 -38.00
CA ILE A 103 9.53 0.26 -37.08
C ILE A 103 8.74 -0.56 -36.04
N ILE A 104 7.96 -1.56 -36.50
CA ILE A 104 7.19 -2.43 -35.59
C ILE A 104 8.11 -3.14 -34.59
N ASN A 105 9.21 -3.73 -35.05
CA ASN A 105 10.11 -4.51 -34.23
C ASN A 105 11.00 -3.66 -33.30
N SER A 106 11.02 -2.35 -33.47
CA SER A 106 11.77 -1.43 -32.59
C SER A 106 11.18 -1.33 -31.17
N ARG A 107 9.90 -1.64 -30.99
CA ARG A 107 9.21 -1.67 -29.69
C ARG A 107 8.13 -2.75 -29.69
N ASN A 108 8.19 -3.66 -28.74
CA ASN A 108 7.27 -4.80 -28.60
C ASN A 108 5.84 -4.43 -28.15
N GLU A 109 5.61 -3.19 -27.77
CA GLU A 109 4.33 -2.77 -27.15
C GLU A 109 3.18 -2.60 -28.15
N LEU A 110 3.51 -2.36 -29.44
CA LEU A 110 2.53 -2.11 -30.49
C LEU A 110 2.63 -3.16 -31.61
N THR A 111 2.24 -4.38 -31.33
CA THR A 111 2.36 -5.53 -32.24
C THR A 111 1.32 -5.56 -33.36
N PHE A 112 0.22 -4.82 -33.22
CA PHE A 112 -0.92 -4.87 -34.13
C PHE A 112 -1.02 -3.60 -34.96
N LEU A 113 0.00 -3.37 -35.81
CA LEU A 113 0.09 -2.22 -36.71
C LEU A 113 -0.08 -2.66 -38.16
N PHE A 114 -0.83 -1.88 -38.93
CA PHE A 114 -1.01 -2.01 -40.34
C PHE A 114 -0.76 -0.65 -40.99
N LEU A 115 -0.13 -0.66 -42.17
CA LEU A 115 0.04 0.51 -43.00
C LEU A 115 -0.79 0.32 -44.25
N TYR A 116 -1.79 1.15 -44.44
CA TYR A 116 -2.67 1.10 -45.63
C TYR A 116 -2.27 2.15 -46.64
N ASN A 117 -2.11 1.74 -47.91
CA ASN A 117 -1.91 2.65 -49.04
C ASN A 117 -3.22 2.84 -49.80
N LYS A 118 -3.73 4.07 -49.83
CA LYS A 118 -4.99 4.44 -50.51
C LYS A 118 -4.91 4.27 -52.02
N SER A 119 -3.79 4.72 -52.66
CA SER A 119 -3.60 4.68 -54.09
C SER A 119 -3.53 3.27 -54.65
N PHE A 120 -2.86 2.35 -53.94
CA PHE A 120 -2.69 0.97 -54.38
C PHE A 120 -3.66 -0.01 -53.72
N GLN A 121 -4.49 0.47 -52.78
CA GLN A 121 -5.45 -0.33 -52.06
C GLN A 121 -4.81 -1.57 -51.42
N ARG A 122 -3.73 -1.35 -50.67
CA ARG A 122 -2.91 -2.43 -50.13
C ARG A 122 -2.55 -2.17 -48.67
N TYR A 123 -2.64 -3.21 -47.86
CA TYR A 123 -2.19 -3.22 -46.50
C TYR A 123 -0.79 -3.84 -46.39
N TYR A 124 0.06 -3.22 -45.61
CA TYR A 124 1.35 -3.73 -45.22
C TYR A 124 1.29 -4.05 -43.73
N ALA A 125 1.78 -5.22 -43.34
CA ALA A 125 1.87 -5.68 -41.98
C ALA A 125 3.31 -6.16 -41.69
N ASN A 126 3.57 -6.67 -40.53
CA ASN A 126 4.90 -7.23 -40.23
C ASN A 126 5.25 -8.34 -41.23
N ASN A 127 6.30 -8.11 -42.02
CA ASN A 127 6.85 -9.03 -43.02
C ASN A 127 5.93 -9.42 -44.19
N THR A 128 4.74 -8.83 -44.34
CA THR A 128 3.81 -9.19 -45.39
C THR A 128 3.03 -8.01 -45.92
N SER A 129 2.45 -8.15 -47.15
CA SER A 129 1.52 -7.16 -47.71
C SER A 129 0.31 -7.88 -48.34
N TYR A 130 -0.86 -7.31 -48.18
CA TYR A 130 -2.14 -7.85 -48.64
C TYR A 130 -2.90 -6.86 -49.51
N PRO A 131 -3.53 -7.27 -50.62
CA PRO A 131 -4.53 -6.46 -51.29
C PRO A 131 -5.69 -6.11 -50.33
N ALA A 132 -6.28 -4.93 -50.47
CA ALA A 132 -7.37 -4.50 -49.59
C ALA A 132 -8.58 -5.46 -49.64
N GLU A 133 -8.82 -6.08 -50.77
CA GLU A 133 -9.90 -7.06 -50.98
C GLU A 133 -9.71 -8.32 -50.12
N TRP A 134 -8.48 -8.67 -49.74
CA TRP A 134 -8.16 -9.87 -48.94
C TRP A 134 -8.27 -9.61 -47.46
N MET A 135 -8.15 -8.35 -47.06
CA MET A 135 -8.37 -7.98 -45.65
C MET A 135 -9.87 -8.02 -45.37
N ASN A 136 -10.22 -8.58 -44.25
CA ASN A 136 -11.62 -8.70 -43.81
C ASN A 136 -12.56 -9.48 -44.76
N SER A 137 -12.02 -10.26 -45.68
CA SER A 137 -12.83 -11.04 -46.62
C SER A 137 -13.43 -12.31 -45.99
N SER A 138 -12.77 -12.88 -45.01
CA SER A 138 -13.21 -14.07 -44.28
C SER A 138 -12.54 -14.17 -42.91
N SER A 139 -13.04 -15.06 -42.04
CA SER A 139 -12.43 -15.35 -40.72
C SER A 139 -11.02 -15.94 -40.80
N THR A 140 -10.55 -16.32 -41.98
CA THR A 140 -9.18 -16.79 -42.25
C THR A 140 -8.24 -15.69 -42.70
N SER A 141 -8.74 -14.46 -42.87
CA SER A 141 -7.93 -13.29 -43.23
C SER A 141 -6.95 -12.96 -42.09
N ALA A 142 -5.84 -12.31 -42.45
CA ALA A 142 -4.85 -11.87 -41.45
C ALA A 142 -5.45 -10.92 -40.40
N LEU A 143 -6.46 -10.17 -40.78
CA LEU A 143 -7.29 -9.32 -39.97
C LEU A 143 -8.75 -9.53 -40.34
N TYR A 144 -9.61 -9.84 -39.41
CA TYR A 144 -11.05 -9.96 -39.62
C TYR A 144 -11.81 -9.10 -38.61
N TYR A 145 -12.59 -8.19 -39.14
CA TYR A 145 -13.44 -7.25 -38.42
C TYR A 145 -14.91 -7.62 -38.65
N PRO A 146 -15.52 -8.39 -37.73
CA PRO A 146 -16.91 -8.83 -37.92
C PRO A 146 -17.92 -7.69 -38.12
N ALA A 147 -17.58 -6.50 -37.58
CA ALA A 147 -18.44 -5.32 -37.64
C ALA A 147 -18.43 -4.59 -38.99
N PHE A 148 -17.50 -4.91 -39.88
CA PHE A 148 -17.35 -4.29 -41.19
C PHE A 148 -17.30 -5.33 -42.30
N SER A 149 -17.84 -5.01 -43.44
CA SER A 149 -17.49 -5.71 -44.68
C SER A 149 -16.11 -5.26 -45.17
N SER A 150 -15.50 -6.02 -46.07
CA SER A 150 -14.23 -5.65 -46.71
C SER A 150 -14.32 -4.29 -47.41
N ALA A 151 -15.46 -3.99 -48.07
CA ALA A 151 -15.71 -2.73 -48.75
C ALA A 151 -15.83 -1.56 -47.76
N GLU A 152 -16.56 -1.74 -46.66
CA GLU A 152 -16.70 -0.68 -45.63
C GLU A 152 -15.39 -0.38 -44.91
N LEU A 153 -14.57 -1.38 -44.62
CA LEU A 153 -13.25 -1.16 -44.03
C LEU A 153 -12.33 -0.41 -44.96
N LYS A 154 -12.37 -0.73 -46.25
CA LYS A 154 -11.65 -0.01 -47.31
C LYS A 154 -12.12 1.43 -47.40
N GLU A 155 -13.43 1.67 -47.56
CA GLU A 155 -14.02 3.01 -47.64
C GLU A 155 -13.68 3.85 -46.38
N PHE A 156 -13.71 3.24 -45.22
CA PHE A 156 -13.25 3.90 -44.01
C PHE A 156 -11.80 4.36 -44.14
N CYS A 157 -10.88 3.46 -44.52
CA CYS A 157 -9.46 3.80 -44.66
C CYS A 157 -9.20 4.85 -45.74
N ASP A 158 -9.95 4.82 -46.85
CA ASP A 158 -9.82 5.79 -47.94
C ASP A 158 -10.26 7.21 -47.49
N ASN A 159 -11.24 7.31 -46.61
CA ASN A 159 -11.79 8.58 -46.12
C ASN A 159 -11.00 9.18 -44.94
N ILE A 160 -10.01 8.49 -44.36
CA ILE A 160 -9.22 9.02 -43.26
C ILE A 160 -8.28 10.15 -43.72
N ASN A 161 -8.56 11.36 -43.29
CA ASN A 161 -7.74 12.54 -43.58
C ASN A 161 -7.20 13.20 -42.28
N ALA A 162 -7.68 12.77 -41.13
CA ALA A 162 -7.27 13.24 -39.80
C ALA A 162 -7.13 12.06 -38.84
N PHE A 163 -6.48 12.31 -37.73
CA PHE A 163 -6.46 11.35 -36.62
C PHE A 163 -7.88 10.92 -36.27
N THR A 164 -8.13 9.63 -36.26
CA THR A 164 -9.46 9.06 -36.00
C THR A 164 -9.35 7.86 -35.08
N ILE A 165 -10.21 7.80 -34.10
CA ILE A 165 -10.36 6.63 -33.23
C ILE A 165 -11.72 6.00 -33.49
N LEU A 166 -11.72 4.73 -33.84
CA LEU A 166 -12.96 3.94 -33.96
C LEU A 166 -13.33 3.35 -32.61
N GLU A 167 -14.65 3.23 -32.42
CA GLU A 167 -15.17 2.50 -31.26
C GLU A 167 -14.58 1.10 -31.17
N GLN A 168 -14.42 0.64 -29.94
CA GLN A 168 -13.99 -0.72 -29.61
C GLN A 168 -14.88 -1.76 -30.30
N LYS A 169 -14.26 -2.60 -31.08
CA LYS A 169 -14.93 -3.72 -31.75
C LYS A 169 -14.18 -5.02 -31.53
N LYS A 170 -14.89 -6.11 -31.69
CA LYS A 170 -14.31 -7.45 -31.66
C LYS A 170 -13.57 -7.68 -32.99
N VAL A 171 -12.30 -8.03 -32.91
CA VAL A 171 -11.43 -8.27 -34.05
C VAL A 171 -10.84 -9.66 -33.92
N LEU A 172 -10.83 -10.44 -34.97
CA LEU A 172 -10.08 -11.69 -35.04
C LEU A 172 -8.71 -11.39 -35.65
N PHE A 173 -7.67 -11.61 -34.91
CA PHE A 173 -6.29 -11.45 -35.36
C PHE A 173 -5.48 -12.69 -34.97
N GLN A 174 -4.80 -13.30 -35.96
CA GLN A 174 -3.99 -14.50 -35.80
C GLN A 174 -4.73 -15.68 -35.10
N GLY A 175 -6.04 -15.76 -35.29
CA GLY A 175 -6.86 -16.85 -34.72
C GLY A 175 -7.47 -16.55 -33.36
N GLU A 176 -7.17 -15.41 -32.74
CA GLU A 176 -7.72 -14.98 -31.47
C GLU A 176 -8.66 -13.78 -31.62
N TYR A 177 -9.79 -13.83 -30.89
CA TYR A 177 -10.71 -12.69 -30.81
C TYR A 177 -10.28 -11.73 -29.73
N LEU A 178 -9.92 -10.50 -30.14
CA LEU A 178 -9.52 -9.42 -29.26
C LEU A 178 -10.55 -8.29 -29.31
N ASN A 179 -10.79 -7.64 -28.19
CA ASN A 179 -11.54 -6.40 -28.13
C ASN A 179 -10.56 -5.25 -28.34
N CYS A 180 -10.56 -4.64 -29.51
CA CYS A 180 -9.59 -3.62 -29.89
C CYS A 180 -10.24 -2.27 -30.11
N LEU A 181 -9.59 -1.23 -29.62
CA LEU A 181 -9.76 0.15 -30.09
C LEU A 181 -8.90 0.33 -31.33
N THR A 182 -9.43 0.91 -32.39
CA THR A 182 -8.64 1.15 -33.59
C THR A 182 -8.32 2.62 -33.74
N ILE A 183 -7.03 2.92 -33.84
CA ILE A 183 -6.52 4.26 -34.14
C ILE A 183 -6.06 4.30 -35.58
N ALA A 184 -6.52 5.28 -36.32
CA ALA A 184 -6.13 5.51 -37.69
C ALA A 184 -5.47 6.89 -37.83
N LEU A 185 -4.24 6.91 -38.35
CA LEU A 185 -3.42 8.10 -38.53
C LEU A 185 -3.05 8.26 -40.02
N PRO A 186 -3.38 9.38 -40.67
CA PRO A 186 -2.83 9.68 -41.97
C PRO A 186 -1.33 9.98 -41.84
N VAL A 187 -0.53 9.37 -42.70
CA VAL A 187 0.92 9.64 -42.77
C VAL A 187 1.11 10.86 -43.69
N GLN A 188 1.58 11.95 -43.10
CA GLN A 188 1.67 13.25 -43.78
C GLN A 188 2.43 13.18 -45.13
N LYS A 189 1.95 13.92 -46.13
CA LYS A 189 2.55 14.01 -47.46
C LYS A 189 2.60 12.68 -48.27
N THR A 190 1.84 11.69 -47.82
CA THR A 190 1.75 10.37 -48.47
C THR A 190 0.30 9.92 -48.56
N ASP A 191 0.03 8.91 -49.38
CA ASP A 191 -1.29 8.26 -49.46
C ASP A 191 -1.43 7.10 -48.46
N PHE A 192 -0.61 7.10 -47.40
CA PHE A 192 -0.63 6.07 -46.41
C PHE A 192 -1.45 6.46 -45.18
N VAL A 193 -2.08 5.45 -44.59
CA VAL A 193 -2.75 5.52 -43.30
C VAL A 193 -2.16 4.46 -42.40
N LEU A 194 -1.68 4.87 -41.23
CA LEU A 194 -1.24 3.95 -40.16
C LEU A 194 -2.46 3.55 -39.34
N LEU A 195 -2.73 2.25 -39.27
CA LEU A 195 -3.80 1.66 -38.45
C LEU A 195 -3.16 0.93 -37.29
N ALA A 196 -3.53 1.31 -36.09
CA ALA A 196 -3.13 0.62 -34.87
C ALA A 196 -4.36 -0.04 -34.23
N LEU A 197 -4.31 -1.35 -34.03
CA LEU A 197 -5.29 -2.09 -33.28
C LEU A 197 -4.76 -2.23 -31.86
N LEU A 198 -5.40 -1.60 -30.93
CA LEU A 198 -5.01 -1.60 -29.54
C LEU A 198 -5.98 -2.48 -28.73
N PRO A 199 -5.57 -3.66 -28.28
CA PRO A 199 -6.32 -4.41 -27.30
C PRO A 199 -6.55 -3.57 -26.07
N VAL A 200 -7.73 -3.67 -25.47
CA VAL A 200 -8.09 -2.87 -24.28
C VAL A 200 -7.10 -3.07 -23.15
N ASP A 201 -6.63 -4.29 -22.96
CA ASP A 201 -5.63 -4.64 -21.94
C ASP A 201 -4.26 -3.97 -22.17
N THR A 202 -3.98 -3.54 -23.39
CA THR A 202 -2.78 -2.75 -23.73
C THR A 202 -2.95 -1.28 -23.40
N ILE A 203 -4.17 -0.74 -23.52
CA ILE A 203 -4.48 0.66 -23.25
C ILE A 203 -4.52 0.90 -21.73
N ILE A 204 -5.04 -0.08 -20.99
CA ILE A 204 -5.25 -0.01 -19.55
C ILE A 204 -4.12 -0.77 -18.88
N SER A 205 -3.10 -0.05 -18.44
CA SER A 205 -1.92 -0.63 -17.77
C SER A 205 -2.18 -1.08 -16.35
N THR A 206 -3.15 -0.43 -15.69
CA THR A 206 -3.53 -0.72 -14.31
C THR A 206 -5.04 -0.69 -14.17
N TYR A 207 -5.61 -1.73 -13.59
CA TYR A 207 -7.00 -1.72 -13.14
C TYR A 207 -7.13 -2.57 -11.87
N THR A 208 -8.02 -2.15 -11.00
CA THR A 208 -8.39 -2.96 -9.84
C THR A 208 -9.52 -3.92 -10.24
N ASP A 209 -9.53 -5.13 -9.68
CA ASP A 209 -10.48 -6.21 -10.01
C ASP A 209 -11.98 -5.80 -9.99
N ASN A 210 -12.29 -4.66 -9.37
CA ASN A 210 -13.66 -4.16 -9.21
C ASN A 210 -13.94 -2.86 -9.98
N GLY A 211 -13.00 -2.40 -10.81
CA GLY A 211 -13.12 -1.16 -11.58
C GLY A 211 -13.52 -1.39 -13.03
N THR A 212 -14.18 -0.40 -13.61
CA THR A 212 -14.43 -0.32 -15.06
C THR A 212 -13.74 0.92 -15.55
N VAL A 213 -12.88 0.76 -16.56
CA VAL A 213 -12.20 1.87 -17.22
C VAL A 213 -12.84 2.08 -18.59
N LEU A 214 -13.20 3.32 -18.90
CA LEU A 214 -13.83 3.72 -20.15
C LEU A 214 -13.00 4.80 -20.83
N VAL A 215 -12.93 4.74 -22.14
CA VAL A 215 -12.40 5.81 -23.00
C VAL A 215 -13.60 6.50 -23.66
N ILE A 216 -13.68 7.81 -23.53
CA ILE A 216 -14.80 8.63 -24.00
C ILE A 216 -14.28 9.70 -24.95
N ASN A 217 -15.03 9.96 -26.04
CA ASN A 217 -14.71 11.01 -27.00
C ASN A 217 -15.31 12.38 -26.57
N ASN A 218 -15.06 13.42 -27.36
CA ASN A 218 -15.56 14.78 -27.16
C ASN A 218 -17.09 14.91 -27.28
N GLU A 219 -17.79 13.93 -27.83
CA GLU A 219 -19.25 13.87 -27.90
C GLU A 219 -19.86 13.11 -26.71
N ASP A 220 -19.04 12.78 -25.69
CA ASP A 220 -19.40 11.99 -24.54
C ASP A 220 -19.84 10.53 -24.88
N GLN A 221 -19.40 10.01 -26.03
CA GLN A 221 -19.67 8.63 -26.43
C GLN A 221 -18.55 7.71 -25.93
N ILE A 222 -18.93 6.54 -25.43
CA ILE A 222 -17.98 5.51 -25.00
C ILE A 222 -17.41 4.86 -26.26
N ILE A 223 -16.12 5.03 -26.47
CA ILE A 223 -15.42 4.46 -27.62
C ILE A 223 -14.69 3.16 -27.26
N GLY A 224 -14.39 2.93 -25.99
CA GLY A 224 -13.74 1.69 -25.53
C GLY A 224 -13.64 1.59 -24.02
N GLY A 225 -13.20 0.44 -23.57
CA GLY A 225 -12.98 0.18 -22.14
C GLY A 225 -13.21 -1.28 -21.72
N THR A 226 -13.09 -1.55 -20.43
CA THR A 226 -13.20 -2.91 -19.83
C THR A 226 -14.65 -3.40 -19.67
N LEU A 227 -15.64 -2.74 -20.17
CA LEU A 227 -17.08 -3.10 -20.26
C LEU A 227 -17.58 -4.20 -19.32
N THR A 228 -17.37 -4.05 -18.01
CA THR A 228 -17.86 -5.00 -17.01
C THR A 228 -19.24 -4.60 -16.44
N LEU A 229 -19.71 -3.39 -16.72
CA LEU A 229 -21.05 -2.95 -16.35
C LEU A 229 -22.08 -3.44 -17.39
N GLU A 230 -23.25 -3.87 -16.92
CA GLU A 230 -24.35 -4.23 -17.80
C GLU A 230 -24.73 -3.02 -18.68
N LYS A 231 -24.94 -3.27 -19.99
CA LYS A 231 -25.22 -2.23 -20.98
C LYS A 231 -26.41 -1.32 -20.62
N SER A 232 -27.36 -1.81 -19.82
CA SER A 232 -28.48 -1.06 -19.29
C SER A 232 -28.10 0.08 -18.32
N SER A 233 -26.91 -0.01 -17.68
CA SER A 233 -26.44 1.02 -16.74
C SER A 233 -25.80 2.21 -17.46
N TYR A 234 -25.42 2.06 -18.73
CA TYR A 234 -24.80 3.12 -19.52
C TYR A 234 -25.82 4.02 -20.25
N ASP A 235 -27.03 3.50 -20.49
CA ASP A 235 -28.08 4.24 -21.21
C ASP A 235 -28.84 5.24 -20.31
N ASP A 236 -28.47 5.34 -19.03
CA ASP A 236 -29.13 6.27 -18.11
C ASP A 236 -28.61 7.70 -18.36
N ILE A 237 -29.50 8.59 -18.82
CA ILE A 237 -29.20 10.01 -19.10
C ILE A 237 -28.56 10.70 -17.87
N CYS A 238 -28.89 10.25 -16.67
CA CYS A 238 -28.27 10.71 -15.44
C CYS A 238 -26.79 10.34 -15.34
N PHE A 239 -26.37 9.20 -15.91
CA PHE A 239 -25.00 8.73 -15.90
C PHE A 239 -24.12 9.59 -16.81
N PHE A 240 -24.58 9.92 -18.02
CA PHE A 240 -23.82 10.76 -18.95
C PHE A 240 -23.69 12.22 -18.50
N ASN A 241 -24.73 12.80 -17.94
CA ASN A 241 -24.68 14.15 -17.35
C ASN A 241 -23.73 14.22 -16.14
N PHE A 242 -23.54 13.10 -15.46
CA PHE A 242 -22.63 12.97 -14.35
C PHE A 242 -21.17 12.97 -14.83
N ILE A 243 -20.87 12.23 -15.88
CA ILE A 243 -19.56 12.13 -16.52
C ILE A 243 -19.08 13.51 -17.02
N ARG A 244 -20.00 14.34 -17.52
CA ARG A 244 -19.66 15.59 -18.19
C ARG A 244 -19.13 16.71 -17.28
N ASN A 245 -19.50 16.74 -16.04
CA ASN A 245 -19.36 17.97 -15.25
C ASN A 245 -18.32 17.95 -14.13
N ASN A 246 -17.58 16.84 -13.85
CA ASN A 246 -16.78 16.82 -12.64
C ASN A 246 -15.55 15.89 -12.63
N THR A 247 -14.56 16.31 -11.85
CA THR A 247 -13.28 15.63 -11.68
C THR A 247 -13.35 14.40 -10.75
N VAL A 248 -14.19 14.43 -9.71
CA VAL A 248 -14.42 13.31 -8.78
C VAL A 248 -15.85 13.37 -8.29
N GLN A 249 -16.61 12.33 -8.42
CA GLN A 249 -17.95 12.27 -7.82
C GLN A 249 -18.32 10.90 -7.27
N GLN A 250 -18.87 10.93 -6.07
CA GLN A 250 -19.63 9.83 -5.50
C GLN A 250 -21.10 10.01 -5.83
N ARG A 251 -21.72 9.04 -6.50
CA ARG A 251 -23.16 9.07 -6.83
C ARG A 251 -23.81 7.73 -6.61
N SER A 252 -25.10 7.79 -6.25
CA SER A 252 -25.94 6.60 -6.17
C SER A 252 -26.78 6.48 -7.43
N ILE A 253 -26.62 5.37 -8.15
CA ILE A 253 -27.39 5.01 -9.33
C ILE A 253 -28.08 3.69 -9.02
N ASN A 254 -29.42 3.65 -9.10
CA ASN A 254 -30.22 2.46 -8.76
C ASN A 254 -29.92 1.89 -7.36
N GLY A 255 -29.59 2.75 -6.38
CA GLY A 255 -29.26 2.35 -5.01
C GLY A 255 -27.82 1.85 -4.82
N ILE A 256 -27.01 1.79 -5.87
CA ILE A 256 -25.60 1.42 -5.80
C ILE A 256 -24.76 2.70 -5.85
N ARG A 257 -23.82 2.84 -4.92
CA ARG A 257 -22.89 3.99 -4.88
C ARG A 257 -21.69 3.71 -5.79
N TYR A 258 -21.40 4.68 -6.65
CA TYR A 258 -20.25 4.64 -7.55
C TYR A 258 -19.30 5.79 -7.26
N LEU A 259 -18.00 5.53 -7.40
CA LEU A 259 -16.93 6.53 -7.46
C LEU A 259 -16.51 6.65 -8.92
N LEU A 260 -16.45 7.89 -9.42
CA LEU A 260 -15.95 8.19 -10.75
C LEU A 260 -14.73 9.09 -10.65
N HIS A 261 -13.71 8.73 -11.40
CA HIS A 261 -12.53 9.56 -11.63
C HIS A 261 -12.31 9.70 -13.12
N GLN A 262 -11.90 10.89 -13.55
CA GLN A 262 -11.59 11.16 -14.95
C GLN A 262 -10.23 11.84 -15.07
N ALA A 263 -9.54 11.55 -16.18
CA ALA A 263 -8.35 12.27 -16.59
C ALA A 263 -8.44 12.56 -18.08
N ASP A 264 -8.03 13.76 -18.46
CA ASP A 264 -7.97 14.18 -19.86
C ASP A 264 -6.77 13.51 -20.55
N ILE A 265 -6.96 13.13 -21.79
CA ILE A 265 -5.91 12.68 -22.68
C ILE A 265 -5.46 13.90 -23.48
N ASN A 266 -4.17 13.99 -23.83
CA ASN A 266 -3.61 15.09 -24.66
C ASN A 266 -4.14 15.07 -26.13
N LEU A 267 -5.33 14.59 -26.33
CA LEU A 267 -6.12 14.62 -27.55
C LEU A 267 -7.36 15.45 -27.26
N ASP A 268 -7.64 16.43 -28.09
CA ASP A 268 -8.77 17.33 -27.91
C ASP A 268 -10.08 16.58 -27.69
N GLY A 269 -10.57 16.65 -26.45
CA GLY A 269 -11.86 16.13 -26.04
C GLY A 269 -11.93 14.65 -25.69
N PHE A 270 -10.83 13.90 -25.72
CA PHE A 270 -10.83 12.51 -25.23
C PHE A 270 -10.48 12.43 -23.75
N ARG A 271 -11.16 11.53 -23.04
CA ARG A 271 -10.99 11.34 -21.59
C ARG A 271 -10.98 9.86 -21.22
N ILE A 272 -10.21 9.51 -20.22
CA ILE A 272 -10.32 8.21 -19.53
C ILE A 272 -11.12 8.41 -18.25
N ILE A 273 -12.07 7.52 -18.04
CA ILE A 273 -12.92 7.50 -16.87
C ILE A 273 -12.82 6.13 -16.22
N SER A 274 -12.54 6.12 -14.93
CA SER A 274 -12.62 4.90 -14.13
C SER A 274 -13.82 4.97 -13.19
N ILE A 275 -14.57 3.88 -13.15
CA ILE A 275 -15.81 3.74 -12.38
C ILE A 275 -15.64 2.58 -11.42
N TYR A 276 -15.84 2.84 -10.14
CA TYR A 276 -15.75 1.84 -9.09
C TYR A 276 -17.05 1.76 -8.30
N LYS A 277 -17.50 0.56 -7.99
CA LYS A 277 -18.57 0.37 -7.00
C LYS A 277 -17.99 0.65 -5.62
N TYR A 278 -18.42 1.75 -4.99
CA TYR A 278 -17.94 2.17 -3.66
C TYR A 278 -18.01 1.05 -2.63
N ASP A 279 -19.17 0.37 -2.57
CA ASP A 279 -19.39 -0.69 -1.59
C ASP A 279 -18.49 -1.91 -1.83
N SER A 280 -18.11 -2.19 -3.09
CA SER A 280 -17.15 -3.25 -3.43
C SER A 280 -15.73 -2.86 -3.06
N ALA A 281 -15.34 -1.63 -3.34
CA ALA A 281 -14.02 -1.10 -3.00
C ALA A 281 -13.83 -0.98 -1.47
N MET A 282 -14.90 -0.61 -0.73
CA MET A 282 -14.89 -0.50 0.73
C MET A 282 -15.21 -1.84 1.44
N ARG A 283 -15.53 -2.89 0.70
CA ARG A 283 -15.86 -4.21 1.29
C ARG A 283 -14.78 -4.77 2.21
N PRO A 284 -13.46 -4.73 1.86
CA PRO A 284 -12.41 -5.18 2.77
C PRO A 284 -12.43 -4.42 4.09
N PHE A 285 -12.69 -3.10 4.05
CA PHE A 285 -12.82 -2.27 5.23
C PHE A 285 -14.03 -2.67 6.09
N HIS A 286 -15.18 -2.89 5.48
CA HIS A 286 -16.37 -3.33 6.21
C HIS A 286 -16.18 -4.69 6.88
N ILE A 287 -15.49 -5.61 6.23
CA ILE A 287 -15.13 -6.93 6.81
C ILE A 287 -14.18 -6.74 8.00
N LEU A 288 -13.13 -5.91 7.84
CA LEU A 288 -12.20 -5.59 8.93
C LEU A 288 -12.92 -4.90 10.10
N TYR A 289 -13.82 -3.96 9.80
CA TYR A 289 -14.65 -3.29 10.80
C TYR A 289 -15.48 -4.28 11.59
N GLN A 290 -16.22 -5.16 10.91
CA GLN A 290 -17.05 -6.19 11.56
C GLN A 290 -16.21 -7.15 12.40
N GLN A 291 -15.07 -7.62 11.88
CA GLN A 291 -14.16 -8.49 12.62
C GLN A 291 -13.58 -7.79 13.84
N THR A 292 -13.20 -6.53 13.70
CA THR A 292 -12.66 -5.73 14.80
C THR A 292 -13.73 -5.45 15.85
N ALA A 293 -14.95 -5.10 15.42
CA ALA A 293 -16.09 -4.91 16.31
C ALA A 293 -16.42 -6.19 17.10
N LEU A 294 -16.40 -7.35 16.43
CA LEU A 294 -16.63 -8.63 17.07
C LEU A 294 -15.51 -8.98 18.08
N ARG A 295 -14.25 -8.76 17.73
CA ARG A 295 -13.11 -8.96 18.63
C ARG A 295 -13.18 -8.01 19.83
N CYS A 296 -13.45 -6.73 19.60
CA CYS A 296 -13.63 -5.75 20.68
C CYS A 296 -14.79 -6.13 21.59
N SER A 297 -15.92 -6.61 21.03
CA SER A 297 -17.05 -7.09 21.82
C SER A 297 -16.72 -8.33 22.66
N ALA A 298 -15.96 -9.27 22.11
CA ALA A 298 -15.47 -10.44 22.85
C ALA A 298 -14.54 -10.03 23.98
N ILE A 299 -13.57 -9.14 23.72
CA ILE A 299 -12.66 -8.59 24.75
C ILE A 299 -13.46 -7.88 25.83
N PHE A 300 -14.50 -7.12 25.45
CA PHE A 300 -15.38 -6.44 26.40
C PHE A 300 -16.10 -7.43 27.30
N ILE A 301 -16.68 -8.49 26.73
CA ILE A 301 -17.39 -9.54 27.51
C ILE A 301 -16.42 -10.24 28.47
N ILE A 302 -15.24 -10.63 27.99
CA ILE A 302 -14.20 -11.26 28.83
C ILE A 302 -13.75 -10.30 29.93
N GLY A 303 -13.48 -9.05 29.58
CA GLY A 303 -13.09 -8.01 30.54
C GLY A 303 -14.19 -7.78 31.58
N PHE A 304 -15.45 -7.74 31.17
CA PHE A 304 -16.59 -7.61 32.09
C PHE A 304 -16.70 -8.81 33.04
N LEU A 305 -16.53 -10.04 32.54
CA LEU A 305 -16.55 -11.25 33.38
C LEU A 305 -15.38 -11.26 34.36
N LEU A 306 -14.18 -10.89 33.92
CA LEU A 306 -12.99 -10.81 34.79
C LEU A 306 -13.16 -9.73 35.86
N ILE A 307 -13.67 -8.56 35.50
CA ILE A 307 -13.94 -7.48 36.46
C ILE A 307 -15.02 -7.90 37.45
N SER A 308 -16.10 -8.50 36.97
CA SER A 308 -17.19 -8.98 37.85
C SER A 308 -16.71 -10.09 38.78
N GLY A 309 -15.90 -11.03 38.28
CA GLY A 309 -15.26 -12.07 39.09
C GLY A 309 -14.28 -11.48 40.10
N SER A 310 -13.39 -10.60 39.68
CA SER A 310 -12.43 -9.89 40.54
C SER A 310 -13.14 -9.11 41.66
N LEU A 311 -14.26 -8.46 41.31
CA LEU A 311 -15.06 -7.67 42.24
C LEU A 311 -15.70 -8.56 43.32
N LEU A 312 -16.17 -9.75 42.93
CA LEU A 312 -16.65 -10.76 43.89
C LEU A 312 -15.52 -11.29 44.76
N PHE A 313 -14.37 -11.61 44.14
CA PHE A 313 -13.19 -12.12 44.88
C PHE A 313 -12.57 -11.06 45.81
N THR A 314 -12.55 -9.78 45.43
CA THR A 314 -12.01 -8.71 46.27
C THR A 314 -13.00 -8.25 47.34
N TYR A 315 -14.29 -8.25 47.04
CA TYR A 315 -15.33 -7.83 48.01
C TYR A 315 -15.50 -8.83 49.17
N LEU A 316 -15.43 -10.14 48.90
CA LEU A 316 -15.57 -11.15 49.91
C LEU A 316 -14.42 -11.14 50.96
N PRO A 317 -13.11 -11.09 50.54
CA PRO A 317 -12.00 -10.94 51.46
C PRO A 317 -12.01 -9.60 52.21
N LEU A 318 -12.30 -8.49 51.47
CA LEU A 318 -12.41 -7.16 52.12
C LEU A 318 -13.47 -7.12 53.20
N LYS A 319 -14.58 -7.81 53.02
CA LYS A 319 -15.59 -7.98 54.06
C LYS A 319 -15.09 -8.79 55.21
N ARG A 320 -14.21 -9.80 54.97
CA ARG A 320 -13.54 -10.59 56.06
C ARG A 320 -12.51 -9.74 56.79
N ILE A 321 -11.61 -9.07 56.04
CA ILE A 321 -10.59 -8.17 56.59
C ILE A 321 -11.24 -7.03 57.37
N LYS A 322 -12.33 -6.42 56.88
CA LYS A 322 -13.07 -5.43 57.63
C LYS A 322 -13.61 -6.01 58.97
N LYS A 323 -14.16 -7.24 58.91
CA LYS A 323 -14.66 -7.90 60.12
C LYS A 323 -13.55 -8.19 61.11
N GLU A 324 -12.35 -8.57 60.63
CA GLU A 324 -11.18 -8.80 61.46
C GLU A 324 -10.56 -7.49 61.97
N LEU A 325 -10.46 -6.45 61.13
CA LEU A 325 -10.02 -5.12 61.57
C LEU A 325 -10.93 -4.47 62.60
N LEU A 326 -12.23 -4.64 62.45
CA LEU A 326 -13.22 -4.15 63.40
C LEU A 326 -13.23 -4.98 64.73
N SER A 327 -12.78 -6.25 64.65
CA SER A 327 -12.69 -7.08 65.86
C SER A 327 -11.37 -6.90 66.60
N SER A 328 -10.31 -6.42 65.92
CA SER A 328 -8.96 -6.29 66.48
C SER A 328 -8.58 -4.88 66.99
N ASN A 329 -9.33 -3.83 66.63
CA ASN A 329 -9.00 -2.46 66.97
C ASN A 329 -10.21 -1.72 67.60
N THR A 330 -10.16 -1.53 68.92
CA THR A 330 -11.18 -0.80 69.71
C THR A 330 -11.28 0.70 69.35
N GLU A 331 -10.24 1.32 68.79
CA GLU A 331 -10.25 2.72 68.35
C GLU A 331 -11.04 2.92 67.03
N LEU A 332 -11.18 1.88 66.22
CA LEU A 332 -11.94 1.92 64.97
C LEU A 332 -13.45 1.74 65.17
N GLN A 333 -13.89 1.33 66.36
CA GLN A 333 -15.34 1.26 66.66
C GLN A 333 -16.00 2.63 66.73
N SER A 334 -15.26 3.71 67.02
CA SER A 334 -15.77 5.09 66.97
C SER A 334 -15.91 5.62 65.50
N LEU A 335 -15.32 4.94 64.54
CA LEU A 335 -15.36 5.28 63.10
C LEU A 335 -16.46 4.52 62.33
N ASP A 336 -17.31 3.73 63.02
CA ASP A 336 -18.39 2.99 62.35
C ASP A 336 -19.49 3.91 61.78
N SER A 337 -19.42 5.23 62.06
CA SER A 337 -20.22 6.29 61.42
C SER A 337 -19.59 6.84 60.12
N LEU A 338 -18.30 6.57 59.87
CA LEU A 338 -17.61 7.00 58.62
C LEU A 338 -17.74 5.90 57.55
N ASN A 339 -18.11 6.34 56.36
CA ASN A 339 -18.32 5.52 55.15
C ASN A 339 -17.28 4.39 55.05
N ASP A 340 -17.73 3.13 54.97
CA ASP A 340 -16.95 1.93 54.60
C ASP A 340 -16.00 2.18 53.41
N TRP A 341 -16.36 3.12 52.56
CA TRP A 341 -15.63 3.58 51.40
C TRP A 341 -14.26 4.22 51.69
N ASN A 342 -14.14 5.01 52.76
CA ASN A 342 -12.89 5.67 53.07
C ASN A 342 -11.81 4.67 53.50
N ILE A 343 -12.20 3.65 54.28
CA ILE A 343 -11.26 2.61 54.70
C ILE A 343 -10.84 1.75 53.51
N ILE A 344 -11.79 1.35 52.68
CA ILE A 344 -11.52 0.56 51.47
C ILE A 344 -10.69 1.39 50.46
N SER A 345 -11.04 2.68 50.27
CA SER A 345 -10.32 3.53 49.33
C SER A 345 -8.87 3.81 49.76
N VAL A 346 -8.61 4.00 51.04
CA VAL A 346 -7.26 4.17 51.58
C VAL A 346 -6.44 2.89 51.42
N SER A 347 -7.01 1.73 51.74
CA SER A 347 -6.33 0.43 51.57
C SER A 347 -6.05 0.10 50.10
N ILE A 348 -7.02 0.34 49.21
CA ILE A 348 -6.84 0.14 47.77
C ILE A 348 -5.80 1.13 47.19
N ARG A 349 -5.85 2.40 47.64
CA ARG A 349 -4.85 3.41 47.21
C ARG A 349 -3.44 3.02 47.66
N HIS A 350 -3.29 2.48 48.89
CA HIS A 350 -2.01 2.00 49.40
C HIS A 350 -1.50 0.79 48.60
N LEU A 351 -2.38 -0.17 48.27
CA LEU A 351 -2.04 -1.36 47.48
C LEU A 351 -1.69 -0.98 46.03
N ASN A 352 -2.46 -0.08 45.40
CA ASN A 352 -2.18 0.39 44.06
C ASN A 352 -0.85 1.16 43.94
N ASN A 353 -0.56 2.04 44.92
CA ASN A 353 0.73 2.73 44.97
C ASN A 353 1.89 1.74 45.16
N ARG A 354 1.72 0.73 46.01
CA ARG A 354 2.75 -0.28 46.24
C ARG A 354 2.98 -1.16 45.00
N ASN A 355 1.90 -1.57 44.31
CA ASN A 355 1.99 -2.31 43.06
C ASN A 355 2.61 -1.48 41.93
N PHE A 356 2.25 -0.20 41.83
CA PHE A 356 2.83 0.73 40.83
C PHE A 356 4.34 0.91 41.09
N ILE A 357 4.72 1.21 42.32
CA ILE A 357 6.13 1.37 42.72
C ILE A 357 6.91 0.07 42.46
N MET A 358 6.32 -1.09 42.80
CA MET A 358 6.97 -2.38 42.59
C MET A 358 7.10 -2.75 41.10
N SER A 359 6.09 -2.45 40.30
CA SER A 359 6.15 -2.63 38.84
C SER A 359 7.19 -1.71 38.17
N GLU A 360 7.25 -0.46 38.61
CA GLU A 360 8.26 0.49 38.12
C GLU A 360 9.68 0.08 38.53
N GLN A 361 9.84 -0.37 39.78
CA GLN A 361 11.12 -0.92 40.27
C GLN A 361 11.52 -2.20 39.50
N LEU A 362 10.58 -3.11 39.23
CA LEU A 362 10.85 -4.31 38.41
C LEU A 362 11.28 -3.96 37.01
N ASN A 363 10.60 -3.03 36.34
CA ASN A 363 10.97 -2.57 34.98
C ASN A 363 12.35 -1.89 34.99
N GLN A 364 12.66 -1.08 36.01
CA GLN A 364 13.97 -0.46 36.17
C GLN A 364 15.05 -1.51 36.42
N LEU A 365 14.80 -2.47 37.33
CA LEU A 365 15.72 -3.58 37.58
C LEU A 365 15.98 -4.44 36.37
N GLN A 366 14.93 -4.72 35.55
CA GLN A 366 15.09 -5.49 34.32
C GLN A 366 15.99 -4.75 33.32
N ARG A 367 15.76 -3.44 33.09
CA ARG A 367 16.63 -2.62 32.24
C ARG A 367 18.07 -2.55 32.73
N MET A 368 18.25 -2.31 34.05
CA MET A 368 19.58 -2.28 34.65
C MET A 368 20.30 -3.64 34.55
N ALA A 369 19.56 -4.73 34.65
CA ALA A 369 20.10 -6.08 34.50
C ALA A 369 20.49 -6.36 33.03
N GLN A 370 19.70 -5.93 32.06
CA GLN A 370 20.05 -5.99 30.64
C GLN A 370 21.33 -5.19 30.35
N GLU A 371 21.39 -3.94 30.79
CA GLU A 371 22.57 -3.08 30.64
C GLU A 371 23.80 -3.67 31.34
N LEU A 372 23.65 -4.14 32.58
CA LEU A 372 24.72 -4.76 33.34
C LEU A 372 25.24 -6.05 32.65
N PHE A 373 24.33 -6.86 32.13
CA PHE A 373 24.69 -8.05 31.37
C PHE A 373 25.48 -7.67 30.10
N LEU A 374 25.00 -6.71 29.32
CA LEU A 374 25.69 -6.23 28.11
C LEU A 374 27.04 -5.60 28.45
N CYS A 375 27.15 -4.83 29.53
CA CYS A 375 28.42 -4.31 30.01
C CYS A 375 29.39 -5.43 30.42
N ARG A 376 28.96 -6.42 31.22
CA ARG A 376 29.81 -7.54 31.63
C ARG A 376 30.22 -8.43 30.46
N TYR A 377 29.36 -8.56 29.47
CA TYR A 377 29.69 -9.22 28.21
C TYR A 377 30.79 -8.46 27.46
N LEU A 378 30.67 -7.13 27.32
CA LEU A 378 31.67 -6.27 26.67
C LEU A 378 33.03 -6.30 27.39
N TYR A 379 33.05 -6.36 28.73
CA TYR A 379 34.30 -6.44 29.51
C TYR A 379 34.92 -7.83 29.54
N GLY A 380 34.27 -8.84 28.94
CA GLY A 380 34.76 -10.21 28.85
C GLY A 380 34.64 -11.00 30.14
N ASP A 381 33.83 -10.53 31.10
CA ASP A 381 33.58 -11.21 32.36
C ASP A 381 32.75 -12.49 32.19
N ILE A 382 31.98 -12.58 31.14
CA ILE A 382 31.13 -13.71 30.78
C ILE A 382 31.67 -14.32 29.48
N ARG A 383 32.33 -15.48 29.58
CA ARG A 383 33.01 -16.15 28.45
C ARG A 383 32.38 -17.48 28.07
N ASN A 384 31.48 -18.02 28.87
CA ASN A 384 30.85 -19.29 28.58
C ASN A 384 29.60 -19.07 27.76
N GLU A 385 29.59 -19.58 26.49
CA GLU A 385 28.48 -19.47 25.55
C GLU A 385 27.14 -19.89 26.12
N GLN A 386 27.09 -21.00 26.86
CA GLN A 386 25.88 -21.50 27.49
C GLN A 386 25.33 -20.52 28.53
N SER A 387 26.23 -19.90 29.32
CA SER A 387 25.85 -18.87 30.29
C SER A 387 25.37 -17.58 29.62
N ILE A 388 25.91 -17.22 28.44
CA ILE A 388 25.49 -16.07 27.68
C ILE A 388 24.06 -16.30 27.16
N ILE A 389 23.79 -17.47 26.57
CA ILE A 389 22.46 -17.82 26.05
C ILE A 389 21.42 -17.89 27.17
N GLU A 390 21.72 -18.53 28.30
CA GLU A 390 20.82 -18.62 29.41
C GLU A 390 20.48 -17.24 30.00
N MET A 391 21.47 -16.38 30.18
CA MET A 391 21.26 -15.03 30.72
C MET A 391 20.52 -14.14 29.68
N ALA A 392 20.84 -14.24 28.40
CA ALA A 392 20.14 -13.49 27.38
C ALA A 392 18.66 -13.87 27.30
N ASN A 393 18.34 -15.15 27.43
CA ASN A 393 16.96 -15.61 27.54
C ASN A 393 16.24 -15.06 28.76
N ILE A 394 16.91 -15.04 29.92
CA ILE A 394 16.38 -14.46 31.17
C ILE A 394 16.07 -12.97 30.98
N TYR A 395 16.92 -12.25 30.30
CA TYR A 395 16.78 -10.81 30.07
C TYR A 395 16.01 -10.46 28.81
N THR A 396 15.47 -11.45 28.09
CA THR A 396 14.72 -11.25 26.83
C THR A 396 15.53 -10.52 25.74
N LEU A 397 16.82 -10.83 25.64
CA LEU A 397 17.71 -10.35 24.61
C LEU A 397 17.77 -11.35 23.46
N PHE A 398 17.71 -10.86 22.22
CA PHE A 398 17.97 -11.68 21.04
C PHE A 398 19.45 -11.64 20.73
N ILE A 399 20.12 -12.79 20.80
CA ILE A 399 21.52 -12.97 20.48
C ILE A 399 21.62 -13.96 19.32
N HIS A 400 22.67 -13.79 18.50
CA HIS A 400 22.95 -14.57 17.29
C HIS A 400 24.37 -15.11 17.35
N ASP A 401 24.81 -15.86 16.34
CA ASP A 401 26.09 -16.58 16.34
C ASP A 401 27.33 -15.68 16.39
N TYR A 402 27.22 -14.46 15.86
CA TYR A 402 28.31 -13.48 15.81
C TYR A 402 27.95 -12.19 16.51
N VAL A 403 28.96 -11.51 17.03
CA VAL A 403 28.85 -10.21 17.67
C VAL A 403 29.89 -9.23 17.12
N THR A 404 29.49 -7.99 16.93
CA THR A 404 30.40 -6.87 16.62
C THR A 404 29.99 -5.67 17.43
N CYS A 405 30.98 -4.99 18.00
CA CYS A 405 30.78 -3.78 18.77
C CYS A 405 31.22 -2.56 17.96
N ILE A 406 30.41 -1.53 17.96
CA ILE A 406 30.75 -0.24 17.36
C ILE A 406 30.75 0.81 18.46
N ALA A 407 31.90 1.39 18.73
CA ALA A 407 32.04 2.43 19.73
C ALA A 407 31.96 3.81 19.05
N PHE A 408 31.06 4.65 19.52
CA PHE A 408 30.93 6.04 19.09
C PHE A 408 31.47 6.96 20.16
N SER A 409 32.37 7.87 19.81
CA SER A 409 32.86 8.89 20.72
C SER A 409 32.64 10.29 20.15
N SER A 410 32.31 11.25 21.01
CA SER A 410 32.13 12.65 20.63
C SER A 410 33.45 13.32 20.35
N LEU A 411 33.57 14.01 19.20
CA LEU A 411 34.75 14.80 18.80
C LEU A 411 35.08 15.92 19.80
N SER A 412 34.12 16.41 20.56
CA SER A 412 34.27 17.53 21.52
C SER A 412 34.47 17.09 22.96
N GLU A 413 34.61 15.79 23.23
CA GLU A 413 34.65 15.20 24.59
C GLU A 413 33.42 15.57 25.48
N GLN A 414 32.39 16.19 24.89
CA GLN A 414 31.15 16.50 25.58
C GLN A 414 30.12 15.36 25.46
N PRO A 415 29.25 15.22 26.44
CA PRO A 415 28.18 14.23 26.37
C PRO A 415 27.33 14.41 25.10
N PHE A 416 26.93 13.31 24.47
CA PHE A 416 26.02 13.37 23.35
C PHE A 416 24.68 13.99 23.77
N ALA A 417 24.15 14.89 22.93
CA ALA A 417 22.82 15.43 23.14
C ALA A 417 21.78 14.31 23.03
N ASN A 418 20.80 14.27 23.93
CA ASN A 418 19.73 13.25 23.94
C ASN A 418 19.02 13.14 22.57
N LYS A 419 18.88 14.26 21.86
CA LYS A 419 18.30 14.26 20.51
C LYS A 419 19.14 13.47 19.53
N PHE A 420 20.45 13.61 19.57
CA PHE A 420 21.37 12.86 18.71
C PHE A 420 21.33 11.36 19.01
N ILE A 421 21.32 11.00 20.30
CA ILE A 421 21.21 9.60 20.72
C ILE A 421 19.91 8.98 20.19
N THR A 422 18.81 9.73 20.27
CA THR A 422 17.51 9.27 19.77
C THR A 422 17.53 9.09 18.24
N GLU A 423 18.07 10.05 17.50
CA GLU A 423 18.19 9.96 16.04
C GLU A 423 19.11 8.81 15.62
N LEU A 424 20.21 8.57 16.35
CA LEU A 424 21.11 7.46 16.12
C LEU A 424 20.39 6.12 16.34
N LYS A 425 19.72 5.97 17.48
CA LYS A 425 18.91 4.80 17.80
C LYS A 425 17.85 4.53 16.73
N GLU A 426 17.12 5.55 16.28
CA GLU A 426 16.11 5.41 15.23
C GLU A 426 16.70 4.93 13.89
N ARG A 427 17.86 5.45 13.47
CA ARG A 427 18.49 5.04 12.22
C ARG A 427 18.85 3.55 12.25
N PHE A 428 19.42 3.07 13.34
CA PHE A 428 19.82 1.68 13.47
C PHE A 428 18.62 0.74 13.65
N TYR A 429 17.64 1.13 14.46
CA TYR A 429 16.42 0.33 14.61
C TYR A 429 15.58 0.23 13.32
N ARG A 430 15.58 1.24 12.45
CA ARG A 430 14.92 1.13 11.15
C ARG A 430 15.49 0.01 10.29
N LEU A 431 16.78 -0.26 10.36
CA LEU A 431 17.40 -1.37 9.62
C LEU A 431 16.94 -2.74 10.16
N THR A 432 16.82 -2.87 11.46
CA THR A 432 16.34 -4.12 12.08
C THR A 432 14.87 -4.38 11.78
N PHE A 433 14.03 -3.33 11.67
CA PHE A 433 12.60 -3.46 11.36
C PHE A 433 12.28 -3.66 9.87
N HIS A 434 13.12 -3.17 8.95
CA HIS A 434 12.87 -3.34 7.51
C HIS A 434 13.02 -4.80 7.05
N ASN A 435 13.73 -5.62 7.80
CA ASN A 435 13.94 -7.05 7.54
C ASN A 435 13.11 -7.94 8.48
N ALA A 436 12.00 -7.45 9.01
CA ALA A 436 11.20 -8.09 10.06
C ALA A 436 10.60 -9.46 9.71
N ALA A 437 10.72 -9.93 8.47
CA ALA A 437 10.35 -11.30 8.08
C ALA A 437 11.46 -12.34 8.43
N THR A 438 12.71 -11.87 8.61
CA THR A 438 13.88 -12.67 9.01
C THR A 438 14.82 -11.75 9.80
N ALA A 439 14.44 -11.39 11.05
CA ALA A 439 15.30 -10.55 11.88
C ALA A 439 16.55 -11.37 12.31
N THR A 440 17.55 -11.35 11.46
CA THR A 440 18.84 -12.03 11.64
C THR A 440 19.86 -11.12 12.33
N VAL A 441 19.50 -9.84 12.58
CA VAL A 441 20.37 -8.88 13.28
C VAL A 441 19.62 -8.25 14.45
N SER A 442 20.21 -8.31 15.63
CA SER A 442 19.74 -7.62 16.83
C SER A 442 20.71 -6.52 17.25
N CYS A 443 20.21 -5.35 17.56
CA CYS A 443 21.02 -4.21 17.97
C CYS A 443 20.66 -3.71 19.39
N TYR A 444 21.70 -3.47 20.19
CA TYR A 444 21.57 -2.96 21.54
C TYR A 444 22.54 -1.80 21.78
N PHE A 445 22.03 -0.72 22.36
CA PHE A 445 22.84 0.44 22.74
C PHE A 445 23.19 0.38 24.21
N VAL A 446 24.47 0.50 24.52
CA VAL A 446 24.99 0.56 25.87
C VAL A 446 25.68 1.91 26.07
N GLU A 447 25.22 2.65 27.08
CA GLU A 447 25.87 3.91 27.48
C GLU A 447 27.02 3.54 28.44
N THR A 448 28.24 3.98 28.13
CA THR A 448 29.40 3.70 28.96
C THR A 448 29.46 4.66 30.14
N LEU A 449 30.30 4.35 31.12
CA LEU A 449 30.59 5.25 32.26
C LEU A 449 31.20 6.59 31.83
N ARG A 450 31.74 6.66 30.61
CA ARG A 450 32.22 7.91 30.00
C ARG A 450 31.06 8.52 29.23
N SER A 451 30.53 9.62 29.72
CA SER A 451 29.35 10.32 29.18
C SER A 451 29.46 10.75 27.70
N ALA A 452 30.66 10.68 27.12
CA ALA A 452 30.92 11.00 25.72
C ALA A 452 31.04 9.77 24.79
N GLU A 453 30.76 8.59 25.30
CA GLU A 453 30.91 7.33 24.54
C GLU A 453 29.63 6.50 24.59
N ILE A 454 29.23 5.95 23.44
CA ILE A 454 28.11 5.02 23.30
C ILE A 454 28.62 3.80 22.54
N ILE A 455 28.25 2.62 23.00
CA ILE A 455 28.56 1.38 22.33
C ILE A 455 27.29 0.78 21.75
N LEU A 456 27.32 0.47 20.47
CA LEU A 456 26.31 -0.33 19.78
C LEU A 456 26.83 -1.77 19.68
N ILE A 457 26.07 -2.70 20.21
CA ILE A 457 26.33 -4.14 20.09
C ILE A 457 25.38 -4.68 19.02
N LEU A 458 25.95 -5.32 18.01
CA LEU A 458 25.22 -5.98 16.93
C LEU A 458 25.45 -7.48 17.04
N PHE A 459 24.35 -8.23 17.20
CA PHE A 459 24.33 -9.68 17.08
C PHE A 459 23.73 -10.05 15.72
N TYR A 460 24.32 -10.99 14.99
CA TYR A 460 23.92 -11.38 13.62
C TYR A 460 24.37 -12.80 13.30
N ASP A 461 23.72 -13.42 12.31
CA ASP A 461 24.04 -14.79 11.87
C ASP A 461 24.94 -14.81 10.63
N ASP A 462 24.88 -13.81 9.74
CA ASP A 462 25.70 -13.70 8.55
C ASP A 462 26.50 -12.38 8.53
N PRO A 463 27.84 -12.42 8.35
CA PRO A 463 28.67 -11.21 8.21
C PRO A 463 28.24 -10.23 7.12
N GLN A 464 27.53 -10.68 6.09
CA GLN A 464 27.03 -9.81 5.03
C GLN A 464 25.94 -8.85 5.53
N GLU A 465 25.24 -9.22 6.58
CA GLU A 465 24.15 -8.42 7.18
C GLU A 465 24.66 -7.17 7.90
N LEU A 466 25.94 -7.09 8.20
CA LEU A 466 26.57 -5.89 8.77
C LEU A 466 26.72 -4.74 7.77
N GLN A 467 26.74 -5.00 6.47
CA GLN A 467 27.04 -3.99 5.45
C GLN A 467 26.12 -2.74 5.53
N PRO A 468 24.80 -2.86 5.71
CA PRO A 468 23.91 -1.70 5.85
C PRO A 468 24.22 -0.86 7.10
N PHE A 469 24.62 -1.53 8.21
CA PHE A 469 24.99 -0.86 9.47
C PHE A 469 26.30 -0.09 9.33
N LEU A 470 27.30 -0.68 8.67
CA LEU A 470 28.59 -0.04 8.36
C LEU A 470 28.41 1.17 7.44
N GLN A 471 27.50 1.14 6.49
CA GLN A 471 27.18 2.29 5.64
C GLN A 471 26.65 3.47 6.45
N ILE A 472 25.81 3.22 7.46
CA ILE A 472 25.36 4.28 8.36
C ILE A 472 26.55 4.82 9.15
N VAL A 473 27.41 3.97 9.71
CA VAL A 473 28.58 4.39 10.48
C VAL A 473 29.47 5.31 9.62
N ASN A 474 29.80 4.89 8.41
CA ASN A 474 30.61 5.68 7.48
C ASN A 474 29.96 7.04 7.12
N SER A 475 28.63 7.10 7.09
CA SER A 475 27.90 8.36 6.86
C SER A 475 27.96 9.34 8.03
N LEU A 476 28.46 8.89 9.19
CA LEU A 476 28.56 9.68 10.43
C LEU A 476 30.01 10.16 10.73
N GLU A 477 31.00 9.72 9.96
CA GLU A 477 32.44 10.01 10.20
C GLU A 477 32.78 11.50 10.32
N ASP A 478 32.00 12.38 9.66
CA ASP A 478 32.21 13.84 9.73
C ASP A 478 31.76 14.45 11.08
N THR A 479 31.00 13.71 11.88
CA THR A 479 30.38 14.24 13.11
C THR A 479 30.86 13.58 14.38
N ILE A 480 31.37 12.38 14.31
CA ILE A 480 31.78 11.55 15.47
C ILE A 480 32.95 10.66 15.10
N HIS A 481 33.73 10.23 16.09
CA HIS A 481 34.68 9.14 15.92
C HIS A 481 33.94 7.80 16.14
N ALA A 482 34.03 6.91 15.18
CA ALA A 482 33.48 5.56 15.29
C ALA A 482 34.61 4.53 15.19
N GLY A 483 34.75 3.68 16.18
CA GLY A 483 35.62 2.50 16.20
C GLY A 483 34.81 1.24 16.01
N ILE A 484 35.19 0.39 15.05
CA ILE A 484 34.51 -0.89 14.78
C ILE A 484 35.41 -2.00 15.31
N GLY A 485 34.88 -2.82 16.22
CA GLY A 485 35.56 -4.01 16.73
C GLY A 485 35.63 -5.13 15.70
N SER A 486 36.47 -6.13 15.95
CA SER A 486 36.52 -7.34 15.14
C SER A 486 35.20 -8.11 15.18
N GLN A 487 34.95 -8.91 14.12
CA GLN A 487 33.84 -9.86 14.13
C GLN A 487 34.26 -11.09 14.93
N GLU A 488 33.59 -11.33 16.02
CA GLU A 488 33.93 -12.44 16.92
C GLU A 488 32.75 -13.40 17.01
N PRO A 489 32.97 -14.71 17.11
CA PRO A 489 31.95 -15.64 17.50
C PRO A 489 31.48 -15.31 18.94
N LEU A 490 30.25 -15.59 19.25
CA LEU A 490 29.60 -15.20 20.52
C LEU A 490 30.38 -15.61 21.78
N ASN A 491 31.15 -16.70 21.69
CA ASN A 491 31.93 -17.26 22.81
C ASN A 491 33.32 -16.63 22.99
N ASN A 492 33.73 -15.71 22.13
CA ASN A 492 35.04 -15.05 22.21
C ASN A 492 34.92 -13.54 21.93
N PRO A 493 34.29 -12.77 22.79
CA PRO A 493 34.17 -11.32 22.65
C PRO A 493 35.55 -10.67 22.83
N SER A 494 36.02 -9.95 21.83
CA SER A 494 37.30 -9.20 21.87
C SER A 494 37.15 -7.83 22.53
#